data_7f4ba9caeb1eb911787f11d091c51380
#
_entry.id   7f4ba9caeb1eb911787f11d091c51380
#
_cell.length_a   1.000
_cell.length_b   1.000
_cell.length_c   1.000
_cell.angle_alpha   90.00
_cell.angle_beta   90.00
_cell.angle_gamma   90.00
#
_symmetry.space_group_name_H-M   'P 1'
#
loop_
_entity.id
_entity.type
_entity.pdbx_description
1 polymer ?
#
loop_
_entity_poly.entity_id
_entity_poly.type
_entity_poly.pdbx_seq_one_letter_code
_entity_poly.pdbx_strand_id
1 'polypeptide(L)'
;MENNGQGKHSLAERKILMKELAKQLQEMNIGTVRENEPLASHTTIKIGGPADLFIEPSSIENLEKAMTKIREAGVKWTAIGRGSNLLVSDKGIEGVVIKLGTGLDEVEVKGTKVRVGSGTSIVALALAMSRQGLSGLEFASGIPGSVGGAVYMNAGAHGSDISRILEKAYILFEDGKMEWLSVEEMQFSYRTSVLQKVRPGVVVEAVFNLQEGDKESIKAVIKKNKDYRKDTQPWSSPCAGSIFRNPLPNYAGQLVEKAGLKGYSIGGAQISEMHGNFIVNAGDAKAEDVLALIEHVKKTIWDLYEIEMETEVEIIGRK
;
A
#
# COMPACT_ATOMS: atom_id res chain seq x y z
N MET A 1 20.58 -20.37 -16.98
CA MET A 1 21.93 -20.05 -16.50
C MET A 1 21.75 -18.95 -15.46
N GLU A 2 21.82 -19.33 -14.19
CA GLU A 2 21.63 -18.42 -13.06
C GLU A 2 22.87 -17.54 -12.92
N ASN A 3 22.66 -16.22 -12.99
CA ASN A 3 23.72 -15.25 -12.74
C ASN A 3 23.71 -14.90 -11.25
N ASN A 4 24.25 -15.80 -10.42
CA ASN A 4 24.41 -15.64 -8.96
C ASN A 4 25.72 -14.91 -8.67
N GLY A 5 25.79 -13.60 -8.97
CA GLY A 5 26.93 -12.73 -8.68
C GLY A 5 26.67 -11.68 -7.58
N GLN A 6 25.79 -11.95 -6.61
CA GLN A 6 25.68 -11.09 -5.42
C GLN A 6 26.54 -11.67 -4.29
N GLY A 7 27.71 -11.06 -4.06
CA GLY A 7 28.58 -11.35 -2.91
C GLY A 7 27.76 -11.26 -1.62
N LYS A 8 27.69 -12.34 -0.85
CA LYS A 8 27.07 -12.35 0.47
C LYS A 8 27.94 -11.54 1.42
N HIS A 9 27.67 -10.22 1.54
CA HIS A 9 28.26 -9.41 2.60
C HIS A 9 27.92 -10.02 3.97
N SER A 10 28.90 -10.09 4.86
CA SER A 10 28.67 -10.44 6.25
C SER A 10 27.73 -9.43 6.92
N LEU A 11 27.12 -9.78 8.04
CA LEU A 11 26.24 -8.86 8.78
C LEU A 11 26.97 -7.57 9.18
N ALA A 12 28.27 -7.65 9.50
CA ALA A 12 29.07 -6.49 9.83
C ALA A 12 29.33 -5.58 8.62
N GLU A 13 29.69 -6.15 7.47
CA GLU A 13 29.87 -5.40 6.21
C GLU A 13 28.59 -4.70 5.76
N ARG A 14 27.42 -5.38 5.88
CA ARG A 14 26.13 -4.76 5.58
C ARG A 14 25.82 -3.57 6.48
N LYS A 15 26.11 -3.66 7.78
CA LYS A 15 25.93 -2.53 8.71
C LYS A 15 26.81 -1.34 8.36
N ILE A 16 28.05 -1.59 7.96
CA ILE A 16 28.97 -0.52 7.52
C ILE A 16 28.45 0.12 6.23
N LEU A 17 28.06 -0.68 5.24
CA LEU A 17 27.48 -0.21 3.98
C LEU A 17 26.24 0.66 4.20
N MET A 18 25.32 0.22 5.08
CA MET A 18 24.11 0.98 5.41
C MET A 18 24.43 2.34 6.05
N LYS A 19 25.39 2.40 6.97
CA LYS A 19 25.83 3.66 7.59
C LYS A 19 26.45 4.61 6.58
N GLU A 20 27.28 4.10 5.70
CA GLU A 20 27.92 4.92 4.64
C GLU A 20 26.86 5.47 3.69
N LEU A 21 25.92 4.63 3.23
CA LEU A 21 24.81 5.05 2.39
C LEU A 21 23.93 6.10 3.11
N ALA A 22 23.61 5.89 4.38
CA ALA A 22 22.84 6.84 5.19
C ALA A 22 23.51 8.21 5.24
N LYS A 23 24.83 8.24 5.49
CA LYS A 23 25.63 9.47 5.53
C LYS A 23 25.59 10.19 4.17
N GLN A 24 25.84 9.49 3.06
CA GLN A 24 25.79 10.06 1.72
C GLN A 24 24.43 10.67 1.40
N LEU A 25 23.34 9.96 1.71
CA LEU A 25 21.97 10.46 1.48
C LEU A 25 21.63 11.67 2.36
N GLN A 26 22.15 11.73 3.61
CA GLN A 26 22.00 12.90 4.48
C GLN A 26 22.76 14.11 3.94
N GLU A 27 24.03 13.94 3.49
CA GLU A 27 24.84 14.99 2.90
C GLU A 27 24.23 15.56 1.62
N MET A 28 23.51 14.73 0.85
CA MET A 28 22.79 15.15 -0.36
C MET A 28 21.45 15.86 -0.05
N ASN A 29 21.03 15.93 1.21
CA ASN A 29 19.76 16.56 1.63
C ASN A 29 18.54 16.03 0.86
N ILE A 30 18.47 14.70 0.65
CA ILE A 30 17.37 14.09 -0.13
C ILE A 30 16.01 14.16 0.56
N GLY A 31 15.95 14.49 1.82
CA GLY A 31 14.78 14.47 2.69
C GLY A 31 15.06 13.77 4.02
N THR A 32 14.10 13.05 4.56
CA THR A 32 14.29 12.28 5.81
C THR A 32 15.13 11.03 5.54
N VAL A 33 16.14 10.80 6.41
CA VAL A 33 16.96 9.57 6.42
C VAL A 33 17.10 9.10 7.86
N ARG A 34 16.70 7.86 8.16
CA ARG A 34 16.73 7.27 9.50
C ARG A 34 17.23 5.84 9.44
N GLU A 35 18.12 5.47 10.34
CA GLU A 35 18.57 4.10 10.54
C GLU A 35 17.68 3.40 11.55
N ASN A 36 17.41 2.10 11.35
CA ASN A 36 16.62 1.25 12.25
C ASN A 36 15.23 1.81 12.58
N GLU A 37 14.57 2.43 11.60
CA GLU A 37 13.24 3.03 11.79
C GLU A 37 12.15 1.98 11.99
N PRO A 38 11.40 2.02 13.12
CA PRO A 38 10.31 1.08 13.37
C PRO A 38 9.16 1.27 12.37
N LEU A 39 8.86 0.26 11.58
CA LEU A 39 7.84 0.36 10.53
C LEU A 39 6.40 0.27 11.07
N ALA A 40 6.20 -0.13 12.31
CA ALA A 40 4.89 -0.07 12.97
C ALA A 40 4.27 1.34 12.94
N SER A 41 5.08 2.40 13.01
CA SER A 41 4.63 3.79 12.89
C SER A 41 4.23 4.19 11.46
N HIS A 42 4.60 3.38 10.47
CA HIS A 42 4.35 3.60 9.05
C HIS A 42 3.30 2.65 8.44
N THR A 43 2.65 1.82 9.26
CA THR A 43 1.54 0.94 8.86
C THR A 43 0.25 1.30 9.61
N THR A 44 -0.90 1.10 8.98
CA THR A 44 -2.19 1.36 9.63
C THR A 44 -2.57 0.31 10.66
N ILE A 45 -2.05 -0.91 10.53
CA ILE A 45 -2.22 -1.99 11.51
C ILE A 45 -1.32 -1.80 12.76
N LYS A 46 -0.36 -0.86 12.71
CA LYS A 46 0.59 -0.59 13.80
C LYS A 46 1.49 -1.78 14.15
N ILE A 47 1.84 -2.59 13.15
CA ILE A 47 2.75 -3.74 13.27
C ILE A 47 3.89 -3.55 12.27
N GLY A 48 5.10 -3.93 12.66
CA GLY A 48 6.28 -3.95 11.79
C GLY A 48 7.58 -3.67 12.54
N GLY A 49 8.56 -4.54 12.33
CA GLY A 49 9.91 -4.36 12.81
C GLY A 49 10.68 -3.26 12.05
N PRO A 50 11.98 -3.08 12.34
CA PRO A 50 12.75 -1.96 11.81
C PRO A 50 13.13 -2.12 10.33
N ALA A 51 13.18 -1.01 9.60
CA ALA A 51 13.92 -0.90 8.36
C ALA A 51 15.41 -0.71 8.67
N ASP A 52 16.33 -1.34 7.92
CA ASP A 52 17.77 -1.06 8.11
C ASP A 52 18.06 0.41 7.84
N LEU A 53 17.54 0.93 6.75
CA LEU A 53 17.56 2.34 6.41
C LEU A 53 16.17 2.75 5.89
N PHE A 54 15.64 3.83 6.43
CA PHE A 54 14.39 4.43 6.01
C PHE A 54 14.67 5.79 5.38
N ILE A 55 14.09 6.06 4.22
CA ILE A 55 14.14 7.37 3.57
C ILE A 55 12.76 7.84 3.17
N GLU A 56 12.55 9.16 3.27
CA GLU A 56 11.37 9.86 2.71
C GLU A 56 11.88 11.03 1.88
N PRO A 57 11.99 10.86 0.54
CA PRO A 57 12.48 11.90 -0.35
C PRO A 57 11.56 13.11 -0.38
N SER A 58 12.14 14.30 -0.41
CA SER A 58 11.39 15.57 -0.38
C SER A 58 10.94 16.04 -1.78
N SER A 59 11.32 15.35 -2.85
CA SER A 59 10.91 15.62 -4.23
C SER A 59 11.19 14.41 -5.13
N ILE A 60 10.66 14.42 -6.34
CA ILE A 60 10.97 13.41 -7.39
C ILE A 60 12.47 13.44 -7.72
N GLU A 61 13.07 14.62 -7.85
CA GLU A 61 14.50 14.76 -8.11
C GLU A 61 15.35 14.12 -6.99
N ASN A 62 14.95 14.30 -5.74
CA ASN A 62 15.64 13.70 -4.60
C ASN A 62 15.41 12.18 -4.52
N LEU A 63 14.25 11.69 -4.96
CA LEU A 63 14.02 10.26 -5.14
C LEU A 63 14.98 9.67 -6.20
N GLU A 64 15.15 10.32 -7.35
CA GLU A 64 16.07 9.88 -8.42
C GLU A 64 17.53 9.84 -7.93
N LYS A 65 17.96 10.88 -7.20
CA LYS A 65 19.30 10.93 -6.57
C LYS A 65 19.50 9.78 -5.59
N ALA A 66 18.53 9.55 -4.70
CA ALA A 66 18.56 8.47 -3.73
C ALA A 66 18.62 7.09 -4.43
N MET A 67 17.79 6.87 -5.45
CA MET A 67 17.78 5.62 -6.20
C MET A 67 19.11 5.35 -6.91
N THR A 68 19.75 6.39 -7.43
CA THR A 68 21.09 6.25 -8.02
C THR A 68 22.10 5.73 -6.98
N LYS A 69 22.13 6.31 -5.77
CA LYS A 69 23.03 5.88 -4.70
C LYS A 69 22.71 4.47 -4.18
N ILE A 70 21.44 4.13 -4.03
CA ILE A 70 20.98 2.80 -3.60
C ILE A 70 21.45 1.74 -4.61
N ARG A 71 21.34 2.01 -5.92
CA ARG A 71 21.81 1.10 -6.98
C ARG A 71 23.33 1.00 -7.03
N GLU A 72 24.06 2.11 -6.92
CA GLU A 72 25.52 2.12 -6.84
C GLU A 72 26.01 1.27 -5.66
N ALA A 73 25.32 1.31 -4.54
CA ALA A 73 25.61 0.51 -3.35
C ALA A 73 25.18 -0.97 -3.49
N GLY A 74 24.44 -1.34 -4.52
CA GLY A 74 23.93 -2.71 -4.71
C GLY A 74 22.96 -3.19 -3.61
N VAL A 75 22.25 -2.25 -2.97
CA VAL A 75 21.37 -2.52 -1.84
C VAL A 75 19.94 -2.73 -2.31
N LYS A 76 19.25 -3.71 -1.72
CA LYS A 76 17.83 -3.92 -1.94
C LYS A 76 17.01 -2.75 -1.40
N TRP A 77 15.88 -2.49 -2.03
CA TRP A 77 14.96 -1.47 -1.58
C TRP A 77 13.50 -1.92 -1.70
N THR A 78 12.64 -1.31 -0.91
CA THR A 78 11.19 -1.54 -0.89
C THR A 78 10.51 -0.18 -0.76
N ALA A 79 9.56 0.12 -1.66
CA ALA A 79 8.76 1.33 -1.54
C ALA A 79 7.47 1.07 -0.76
N ILE A 80 7.10 2.02 0.07
CA ILE A 80 5.84 2.01 0.82
C ILE A 80 5.10 3.34 0.66
N GLY A 81 3.78 3.28 0.66
CA GLY A 81 2.92 4.46 0.79
C GLY A 81 2.50 4.66 2.26
N ARG A 82 1.20 4.71 2.51
CA ARG A 82 0.63 4.86 3.86
C ARG A 82 0.58 3.55 4.68
N GLY A 83 1.04 2.43 4.13
CA GLY A 83 1.06 1.14 4.81
C GLY A 83 -0.32 0.56 5.15
N SER A 84 -1.35 0.92 4.38
CA SER A 84 -2.74 0.51 4.65
C SER A 84 -3.12 -0.87 4.10
N ASN A 85 -2.23 -1.50 3.35
CA ASN A 85 -2.38 -2.86 2.82
C ASN A 85 -1.10 -3.69 3.07
N LEU A 86 -0.37 -3.39 4.15
CA LEU A 86 0.90 -4.04 4.46
C LEU A 86 0.86 -4.71 5.82
N LEU A 87 1.39 -5.92 5.88
CA LEU A 87 1.83 -6.60 7.08
C LEU A 87 3.35 -6.75 7.02
N VAL A 88 4.04 -5.98 7.85
CA VAL A 88 5.51 -5.99 7.90
C VAL A 88 5.98 -6.95 8.98
N SER A 89 6.91 -7.83 8.65
CA SER A 89 7.53 -8.80 9.58
C SER A 89 8.05 -8.12 10.86
N ASP A 90 7.93 -8.78 11.99
CA ASP A 90 8.50 -8.34 13.27
C ASP A 90 10.03 -8.20 13.22
N LYS A 91 10.70 -8.97 12.33
CA LYS A 91 12.13 -8.86 12.07
C LYS A 91 12.50 -7.69 11.16
N GLY A 92 11.50 -6.92 10.68
CA GLY A 92 11.66 -5.75 9.83
C GLY A 92 12.02 -6.06 8.37
N ILE A 93 12.53 -5.03 7.67
CA ILE A 93 12.87 -5.10 6.24
C ILE A 93 14.38 -4.92 6.06
N GLU A 94 14.99 -5.80 5.24
CA GLU A 94 16.39 -5.69 4.83
C GLU A 94 16.55 -4.63 3.74
N GLY A 95 17.56 -3.78 3.89
CA GLY A 95 17.91 -2.75 2.91
C GLY A 95 17.20 -1.42 3.16
N VAL A 96 16.87 -0.71 2.08
CA VAL A 96 16.29 0.63 2.15
C VAL A 96 14.76 0.57 2.01
N VAL A 97 14.04 1.14 2.96
CA VAL A 97 12.62 1.41 2.83
C VAL A 97 12.43 2.85 2.35
N ILE A 98 11.77 3.02 1.22
CA ILE A 98 11.48 4.32 0.62
C ILE A 98 10.02 4.63 0.85
N LYS A 99 9.73 5.64 1.67
CA LYS A 99 8.37 6.13 1.86
C LYS A 99 8.06 7.22 0.84
N LEU A 100 7.01 6.99 0.06
CA LEU A 100 6.46 8.00 -0.85
C LEU A 100 5.42 8.80 -0.05
N GLY A 101 5.87 9.94 0.50
CA GLY A 101 5.11 10.76 1.44
C GLY A 101 4.94 12.20 0.96
N THR A 102 5.06 13.14 1.91
CA THR A 102 4.76 14.56 1.71
C THR A 102 5.64 15.29 0.70
N GLY A 103 6.81 14.74 0.35
CA GLY A 103 7.65 15.29 -0.74
C GLY A 103 7.16 14.92 -2.15
N LEU A 104 6.13 14.09 -2.26
CA LEU A 104 5.58 13.59 -3.51
C LEU A 104 4.04 13.68 -3.49
N ASP A 105 3.50 14.79 -3.00
CA ASP A 105 2.06 14.97 -2.80
C ASP A 105 1.47 16.21 -3.52
N GLU A 106 2.18 16.75 -4.49
CA GLU A 106 1.71 17.85 -5.32
C GLU A 106 0.44 17.45 -6.09
N VAL A 107 -0.49 18.40 -6.22
CA VAL A 107 -1.75 18.24 -6.96
C VAL A 107 -1.94 19.41 -7.91
N GLU A 108 -2.02 19.12 -9.21
CA GLU A 108 -2.31 20.09 -10.26
C GLU A 108 -3.64 19.73 -10.94
N VAL A 109 -4.56 20.69 -11.03
CA VAL A 109 -5.87 20.50 -11.68
C VAL A 109 -5.98 21.40 -12.90
N LYS A 110 -6.24 20.79 -14.08
CA LYS A 110 -6.46 21.50 -15.36
C LYS A 110 -7.77 21.00 -15.98
N GLY A 111 -8.86 21.78 -15.80
CA GLY A 111 -10.20 21.32 -16.18
C GLY A 111 -10.57 20.05 -15.42
N THR A 112 -10.81 18.96 -16.13
CA THR A 112 -11.13 17.65 -15.54
C THR A 112 -9.91 16.76 -15.35
N LYS A 113 -8.72 17.17 -15.82
CA LYS A 113 -7.47 16.41 -15.62
C LYS A 113 -6.81 16.79 -14.30
N VAL A 114 -6.46 15.78 -13.53
CA VAL A 114 -5.80 15.91 -12.22
C VAL A 114 -4.48 15.15 -12.25
N ARG A 115 -3.35 15.89 -12.24
CA ARG A 115 -2.00 15.33 -12.03
C ARG A 115 -1.71 15.35 -10.53
N VAL A 116 -1.27 14.23 -10.00
CA VAL A 116 -1.11 14.07 -8.56
C VAL A 116 0.06 13.18 -8.20
N GLY A 117 0.84 13.60 -7.22
CA GLY A 117 1.95 12.84 -6.66
C GLY A 117 1.47 11.62 -5.84
N SER A 118 2.27 10.57 -5.88
CA SER A 118 1.97 9.26 -5.29
C SER A 118 1.74 9.29 -3.78
N GLY A 119 2.36 10.24 -3.06
CA GLY A 119 2.26 10.40 -1.60
C GLY A 119 0.93 11.00 -1.14
N THR A 120 0.17 11.63 -2.03
CA THR A 120 -1.12 12.23 -1.72
C THR A 120 -2.08 11.21 -1.13
N SER A 121 -2.78 11.57 -0.06
CA SER A 121 -3.89 10.76 0.46
C SER A 121 -5.01 10.68 -0.57
N ILE A 122 -5.40 9.47 -0.99
CA ILE A 122 -6.48 9.29 -1.97
C ILE A 122 -7.82 9.79 -1.42
N VAL A 123 -8.05 9.68 -0.11
CA VAL A 123 -9.23 10.24 0.57
C VAL A 123 -9.22 11.77 0.51
N ALA A 124 -8.08 12.40 0.82
CA ALA A 124 -7.95 13.85 0.75
C ALA A 124 -8.16 14.37 -0.67
N LEU A 125 -7.61 13.67 -1.66
CA LEU A 125 -7.82 13.98 -3.09
C LEU A 125 -9.30 13.90 -3.45
N ALA A 126 -9.99 12.81 -3.11
CA ALA A 126 -11.42 12.63 -3.39
C ALA A 126 -12.26 13.78 -2.80
N LEU A 127 -11.98 14.18 -1.56
CA LEU A 127 -12.65 15.31 -0.91
C LEU A 127 -12.30 16.66 -1.56
N ALA A 128 -11.07 16.86 -1.99
CA ALA A 128 -10.65 18.09 -2.67
C ALA A 128 -11.34 18.22 -4.05
N MET A 129 -11.40 17.14 -4.82
CA MET A 129 -12.06 17.13 -6.14
C MET A 129 -13.58 17.32 -6.02
N SER A 130 -14.22 16.73 -5.01
CA SER A 130 -15.66 16.94 -4.77
C SER A 130 -16.01 18.41 -4.50
N ARG A 131 -15.14 19.15 -3.80
CA ARG A 131 -15.34 20.61 -3.56
C ARG A 131 -15.24 21.42 -4.84
N GLN A 132 -14.50 20.95 -5.82
CA GLN A 132 -14.36 21.56 -7.15
C GLN A 132 -15.47 21.14 -8.11
N GLY A 133 -16.31 20.16 -7.75
CA GLY A 133 -17.36 19.63 -8.63
C GLY A 133 -16.81 18.63 -9.63
N LEU A 134 -15.71 17.95 -9.30
CA LEU A 134 -15.12 16.89 -10.12
C LEU A 134 -15.52 15.52 -9.56
N SER A 135 -16.21 14.75 -10.38
CA SER A 135 -16.74 13.40 -10.12
C SER A 135 -15.81 12.32 -10.66
N GLY A 136 -15.82 11.16 -10.04
CA GLY A 136 -15.06 9.97 -10.43
C GLY A 136 -14.23 9.37 -9.29
N LEU A 137 -13.96 10.12 -8.21
CA LEU A 137 -13.21 9.68 -7.04
C LEU A 137 -14.07 9.35 -5.82
N GLU A 138 -15.39 9.36 -5.92
CA GLU A 138 -16.31 9.13 -4.80
C GLU A 138 -16.09 7.76 -4.13
N PHE A 139 -15.78 6.74 -4.93
CA PHE A 139 -15.48 5.40 -4.43
C PHE A 139 -14.26 5.35 -3.52
N ALA A 140 -13.30 6.24 -3.76
CA ALA A 140 -12.02 6.27 -3.05
C ALA A 140 -12.09 7.04 -1.72
N SER A 141 -13.20 7.74 -1.44
CA SER A 141 -13.36 8.62 -0.27
C SER A 141 -13.25 7.91 1.10
N GLY A 142 -13.31 6.60 1.11
CA GLY A 142 -13.12 5.77 2.30
C GLY A 142 -11.93 4.81 2.22
N ILE A 143 -11.13 4.80 1.16
CA ILE A 143 -9.97 3.89 1.02
C ILE A 143 -8.76 4.49 1.76
N PRO A 144 -8.30 3.93 2.89
CA PRO A 144 -7.14 4.47 3.59
C PRO A 144 -5.85 4.14 2.81
N GLY A 145 -5.28 5.11 2.14
CA GLY A 145 -4.07 4.87 1.34
C GLY A 145 -3.54 6.13 0.67
N SER A 146 -2.46 5.97 -0.08
CA SER A 146 -1.93 6.97 -0.98
C SER A 146 -2.37 6.72 -2.42
N VAL A 147 -2.31 7.76 -3.25
CA VAL A 147 -2.56 7.66 -4.69
C VAL A 147 -1.68 6.58 -5.33
N GLY A 148 -0.37 6.57 -5.02
CA GLY A 148 0.54 5.57 -5.57
C GLY A 148 0.14 4.14 -5.23
N GLY A 149 -0.20 3.88 -3.96
CA GLY A 149 -0.69 2.55 -3.54
C GLY A 149 -2.04 2.19 -4.17
N ALA A 150 -2.94 3.17 -4.34
CA ALA A 150 -4.23 2.95 -4.98
C ALA A 150 -4.07 2.57 -6.48
N VAL A 151 -3.17 3.24 -7.20
CA VAL A 151 -2.83 2.91 -8.60
C VAL A 151 -2.16 1.54 -8.68
N TYR A 152 -1.14 1.29 -7.84
CA TYR A 152 -0.44 0.00 -7.79
C TYR A 152 -1.38 -1.19 -7.63
N MET A 153 -2.38 -1.08 -6.73
CA MET A 153 -3.33 -2.14 -6.41
C MET A 153 -4.58 -2.14 -7.30
N ASN A 154 -4.76 -1.21 -8.23
CA ASN A 154 -6.07 -0.95 -8.83
C ASN A 154 -7.16 -0.90 -7.75
N ALA A 155 -6.97 -0.04 -6.76
CA ALA A 155 -7.86 0.04 -5.61
C ALA A 155 -9.28 0.38 -6.05
N GLY A 156 -10.25 -0.30 -5.46
CA GLY A 156 -11.66 -0.11 -5.81
C GLY A 156 -12.60 -0.40 -4.65
N ALA A 157 -13.74 0.26 -4.68
CA ALA A 157 -14.85 0.10 -3.74
C ALA A 157 -16.16 0.57 -4.41
N HIS A 158 -17.31 0.15 -3.87
CA HIS A 158 -18.63 0.63 -4.30
C HIS A 158 -18.87 0.52 -5.82
N GLY A 159 -18.33 -0.53 -6.47
CA GLY A 159 -18.53 -0.81 -7.89
C GLY A 159 -17.66 0.01 -8.85
N SER A 160 -16.68 0.75 -8.36
CA SER A 160 -15.71 1.48 -9.16
C SER A 160 -14.26 1.21 -8.69
N ASP A 161 -13.27 1.53 -9.53
CA ASP A 161 -11.85 1.37 -9.24
C ASP A 161 -10.99 2.39 -10.02
N ILE A 162 -9.69 2.37 -9.76
CA ILE A 162 -8.71 3.30 -10.36
C ILE A 162 -8.66 3.20 -11.88
N SER A 163 -8.83 2.01 -12.47
CA SER A 163 -8.74 1.81 -13.92
C SER A 163 -9.74 2.65 -14.72
N ARG A 164 -10.86 3.03 -14.10
CA ARG A 164 -11.91 3.82 -14.76
C ARG A 164 -11.59 5.31 -14.89
N ILE A 165 -10.64 5.80 -14.11
CA ILE A 165 -10.30 7.23 -14.05
C ILE A 165 -8.84 7.52 -14.39
N LEU A 166 -7.96 6.52 -14.36
CA LEU A 166 -6.55 6.71 -14.68
C LEU A 166 -6.37 6.96 -16.17
N GLU A 167 -5.64 8.01 -16.53
CA GLU A 167 -5.12 8.25 -17.90
C GLU A 167 -3.77 7.58 -18.04
N LYS A 168 -2.84 7.88 -17.11
CA LYS A 168 -1.47 7.33 -17.10
C LYS A 168 -0.83 7.49 -15.72
N ALA A 169 0.20 6.69 -15.46
CA ALA A 169 1.01 6.76 -14.25
C ALA A 169 2.50 6.86 -14.58
N TYR A 170 3.25 7.67 -13.83
CA TYR A 170 4.70 7.79 -13.93
C TYR A 170 5.35 6.80 -12.99
N ILE A 171 6.13 5.89 -13.55
CA ILE A 171 6.63 4.71 -12.84
C ILE A 171 8.15 4.76 -12.74
N LEU A 172 8.67 4.54 -11.54
CA LEU A 172 10.07 4.23 -11.28
C LEU A 172 10.26 2.71 -11.28
N PHE A 173 11.11 2.21 -12.18
CA PHE A 173 11.44 0.79 -12.28
C PHE A 173 12.72 0.43 -11.50
N GLU A 174 12.96 -0.87 -11.29
CA GLU A 174 14.13 -1.37 -10.55
C GLU A 174 15.46 -0.96 -11.19
N ASP A 175 15.52 -0.85 -12.53
CA ASP A 175 16.69 -0.36 -13.26
C ASP A 175 16.92 1.15 -13.10
N GLY A 176 16.01 1.85 -12.41
CA GLY A 176 16.01 3.28 -12.16
C GLY A 176 15.48 4.12 -13.29
N LYS A 177 14.98 3.52 -14.36
CA LYS A 177 14.28 4.27 -15.39
C LYS A 177 12.93 4.72 -14.88
N MET A 178 12.53 5.88 -15.35
CA MET A 178 11.20 6.44 -15.07
C MET A 178 10.48 6.68 -16.40
N GLU A 179 9.26 6.17 -16.52
CA GLU A 179 8.45 6.37 -17.72
C GLU A 179 6.95 6.42 -17.39
N TRP A 180 6.19 7.03 -18.28
CA TRP A 180 4.73 7.04 -18.23
C TRP A 180 4.18 5.75 -18.84
N LEU A 181 3.34 5.05 -18.08
CA LEU A 181 2.50 3.97 -18.59
C LEU A 181 1.06 4.45 -18.71
N SER A 182 0.42 4.17 -19.85
CA SER A 182 -1.02 4.40 -20.06
C SER A 182 -1.85 3.43 -19.21
N VAL A 183 -3.15 3.69 -19.11
CA VAL A 183 -4.07 2.78 -18.41
C VAL A 183 -4.08 1.38 -19.02
N GLU A 184 -3.93 1.27 -20.34
CA GLU A 184 -3.83 -0.01 -21.08
C GLU A 184 -2.55 -0.76 -20.70
N GLU A 185 -1.42 -0.07 -20.64
CA GLU A 185 -0.12 -0.65 -20.28
C GLU A 185 -0.06 -1.07 -18.81
N MET A 186 -0.87 -0.46 -17.95
CA MET A 186 -1.03 -0.87 -16.56
C MET A 186 -1.69 -2.24 -16.38
N GLN A 187 -2.38 -2.78 -17.39
CA GLN A 187 -2.98 -4.12 -17.42
C GLN A 187 -3.81 -4.43 -16.18
N PHE A 188 -4.66 -3.50 -15.79
CA PHE A 188 -5.44 -3.63 -14.57
C PHE A 188 -6.42 -4.81 -14.59
N SER A 189 -6.49 -5.48 -13.46
CA SER A 189 -7.53 -6.44 -13.12
C SER A 189 -7.94 -6.27 -11.65
N TYR A 190 -8.80 -7.14 -11.13
CA TYR A 190 -9.23 -7.07 -9.73
C TYR A 190 -8.04 -7.11 -8.77
N ARG A 191 -7.79 -5.99 -8.08
CA ARG A 191 -6.66 -5.82 -7.13
C ARG A 191 -5.27 -6.13 -7.73
N THR A 192 -5.10 -5.86 -9.03
CA THR A 192 -3.85 -6.19 -9.73
C THR A 192 -3.50 -5.11 -10.76
N SER A 193 -2.20 -4.84 -10.90
CA SER A 193 -1.60 -4.09 -12.00
C SER A 193 -0.37 -4.84 -12.54
N VAL A 194 0.13 -4.42 -13.68
CA VAL A 194 1.38 -4.94 -14.27
C VAL A 194 2.56 -4.83 -13.30
N LEU A 195 2.53 -3.85 -12.39
CA LEU A 195 3.63 -3.54 -11.45
C LEU A 195 3.83 -4.59 -10.37
N GLN A 196 2.85 -5.46 -10.12
CA GLN A 196 2.94 -6.44 -9.03
C GLN A 196 3.76 -7.69 -9.41
N LYS A 197 3.71 -8.13 -10.65
CA LYS A 197 4.32 -9.42 -11.05
C LYS A 197 5.08 -9.35 -12.36
N VAL A 198 4.58 -8.63 -13.35
CA VAL A 198 5.09 -8.67 -14.73
C VAL A 198 6.24 -7.69 -14.92
N ARG A 199 6.07 -6.46 -14.44
CA ARG A 199 7.06 -5.38 -14.56
C ARG A 199 7.11 -4.59 -13.25
N PRO A 200 7.81 -5.09 -12.23
CA PRO A 200 7.86 -4.45 -10.93
C PRO A 200 8.33 -3.01 -10.99
N GLY A 201 7.59 -2.14 -10.31
CA GLY A 201 7.88 -0.70 -10.29
C GLY A 201 7.05 0.04 -9.25
N VAL A 202 7.37 1.30 -9.06
CA VAL A 202 6.78 2.18 -8.06
C VAL A 202 6.11 3.35 -8.75
N VAL A 203 4.84 3.59 -8.43
CA VAL A 203 4.11 4.75 -8.92
C VAL A 203 4.65 6.01 -8.23
N VAL A 204 5.09 6.98 -9.01
CA VAL A 204 5.61 8.28 -8.54
C VAL A 204 4.58 9.38 -8.70
N GLU A 205 3.87 9.39 -9.82
CA GLU A 205 2.76 10.29 -10.11
C GLU A 205 1.65 9.57 -10.86
N ALA A 206 0.45 10.14 -10.84
CA ALA A 206 -0.68 9.69 -11.65
C ALA A 206 -1.39 10.88 -12.32
N VAL A 207 -2.00 10.65 -13.46
CA VAL A 207 -2.93 11.58 -14.12
C VAL A 207 -4.30 10.91 -14.18
N PHE A 208 -5.28 11.55 -13.57
CA PHE A 208 -6.67 11.11 -13.60
C PHE A 208 -7.50 11.98 -14.54
N ASN A 209 -8.41 11.36 -15.28
CA ASN A 209 -9.46 12.02 -16.04
C ASN A 209 -10.77 11.92 -15.25
N LEU A 210 -11.19 13.02 -14.66
CA LEU A 210 -12.43 13.14 -13.92
C LEU A 210 -13.52 13.74 -14.82
N GLN A 211 -14.72 13.90 -14.30
CA GLN A 211 -15.85 14.49 -14.99
C GLN A 211 -16.43 15.66 -14.19
N GLU A 212 -16.93 16.67 -14.86
CA GLU A 212 -17.73 17.69 -14.19
C GLU A 212 -19.03 17.08 -13.65
N GLY A 213 -19.42 17.48 -12.45
CA GLY A 213 -20.61 16.98 -11.80
C GLY A 213 -21.21 17.96 -10.79
N ASP A 214 -22.44 17.70 -10.36
CA ASP A 214 -23.08 18.51 -9.33
C ASP A 214 -22.44 18.25 -7.97
N LYS A 215 -21.98 19.31 -7.31
CA LYS A 215 -21.25 19.25 -6.04
C LYS A 215 -22.04 18.57 -4.92
N GLU A 216 -23.35 18.81 -4.86
CA GLU A 216 -24.17 18.25 -3.80
C GLU A 216 -24.41 16.76 -4.02
N SER A 217 -24.61 16.33 -5.27
CA SER A 217 -24.71 14.93 -5.65
C SER A 217 -23.41 14.18 -5.34
N ILE A 218 -22.26 14.73 -5.70
CA ILE A 218 -20.93 14.14 -5.40
C ILE A 218 -20.75 13.97 -3.88
N LYS A 219 -21.04 15.01 -3.09
CA LYS A 219 -20.95 14.97 -1.64
C LYS A 219 -21.89 13.94 -1.02
N ALA A 220 -23.12 13.80 -1.55
CA ALA A 220 -24.08 12.83 -1.09
C ALA A 220 -23.57 11.38 -1.28
N VAL A 221 -22.96 11.10 -2.44
CA VAL A 221 -22.33 9.79 -2.73
C VAL A 221 -21.17 9.52 -1.78
N ILE A 222 -20.27 10.50 -1.60
CA ILE A 222 -19.14 10.40 -0.66
C ILE A 222 -19.64 10.10 0.76
N LYS A 223 -20.66 10.83 1.22
CA LYS A 223 -21.24 10.63 2.53
C LYS A 223 -21.79 9.21 2.67
N LYS A 224 -22.58 8.76 1.72
CA LYS A 224 -23.15 7.40 1.68
C LYS A 224 -22.04 6.33 1.77
N ASN A 225 -20.98 6.46 0.96
CA ASN A 225 -19.86 5.52 0.93
C ASN A 225 -19.11 5.49 2.27
N LYS A 226 -18.89 6.65 2.87
CA LYS A 226 -18.22 6.79 4.17
C LYS A 226 -19.05 6.20 5.30
N ASP A 227 -20.37 6.51 5.34
CA ASP A 227 -21.29 6.00 6.35
C ASP A 227 -21.34 4.47 6.26
N TYR A 228 -21.51 3.90 5.07
CA TYR A 228 -21.50 2.45 4.85
C TYR A 228 -20.23 1.79 5.42
N ARG A 229 -19.05 2.36 5.14
CA ARG A 229 -17.79 1.80 5.66
C ARG A 229 -17.69 1.89 7.18
N LYS A 230 -18.15 3.00 7.76
CA LYS A 230 -18.17 3.21 9.21
C LYS A 230 -19.07 2.19 9.90
N ASP A 231 -20.20 1.86 9.27
CA ASP A 231 -21.21 0.94 9.83
C ASP A 231 -20.81 -0.54 9.64
N THR A 232 -19.96 -0.85 8.66
CA THR A 232 -19.65 -2.24 8.27
C THR A 232 -18.20 -2.68 8.50
N GLN A 233 -17.28 -1.75 8.81
CA GLN A 233 -15.84 -2.05 8.91
C GLN A 233 -15.26 -1.48 10.22
N PRO A 234 -14.19 -2.07 10.79
CA PRO A 234 -13.59 -1.64 12.05
C PRO A 234 -12.82 -0.33 11.90
N TRP A 235 -13.55 0.77 11.67
CA TRP A 235 -13.02 2.09 11.36
C TRP A 235 -12.07 2.67 12.42
N SER A 236 -12.33 2.37 13.69
CA SER A 236 -11.57 2.89 14.83
C SER A 236 -10.40 2.00 15.27
N SER A 237 -10.27 0.81 14.68
CA SER A 237 -9.26 -0.17 15.09
C SER A 237 -8.10 -0.21 14.10
N PRO A 238 -6.83 -0.30 14.57
CA PRO A 238 -5.69 -0.49 13.70
C PRO A 238 -5.82 -1.79 12.90
N CYS A 239 -5.80 -1.69 11.56
CA CYS A 239 -5.94 -2.83 10.65
C CYS A 239 -5.24 -2.54 9.31
N ALA A 240 -5.06 -3.57 8.49
CA ALA A 240 -4.48 -3.48 7.14
C ALA A 240 -5.53 -3.60 6.02
N GLY A 241 -6.78 -3.19 6.28
CA GLY A 241 -7.88 -3.38 5.32
C GLY A 241 -8.33 -4.83 5.24
N SER A 242 -8.85 -5.21 4.07
CA SER A 242 -9.24 -6.60 3.79
C SER A 242 -8.03 -7.51 3.74
N ILE A 243 -8.08 -8.61 4.46
CA ILE A 243 -6.97 -9.59 4.53
C ILE A 243 -6.95 -10.51 3.31
N PHE A 244 -8.13 -10.91 2.83
CA PHE A 244 -8.25 -11.85 1.73
C PHE A 244 -8.95 -11.24 0.52
N ARG A 245 -8.54 -11.66 -0.67
CA ARG A 245 -9.28 -11.45 -1.91
C ARG A 245 -10.61 -12.19 -1.84
N ASN A 246 -11.64 -11.68 -2.49
CA ASN A 246 -12.89 -12.42 -2.63
C ASN A 246 -12.70 -13.58 -3.61
N PRO A 247 -12.90 -14.86 -3.19
CA PRO A 247 -12.85 -16.02 -4.08
C PRO A 247 -14.19 -16.12 -4.83
N LEU A 248 -14.40 -15.24 -5.81
CA LEU A 248 -15.67 -15.13 -6.54
C LEU A 248 -16.14 -16.48 -7.07
N PRO A 249 -17.46 -16.78 -7.00
CA PRO A 249 -18.56 -15.85 -6.66
C PRO A 249 -18.78 -15.64 -5.15
N ASN A 250 -17.94 -16.20 -4.29
CA ASN A 250 -18.03 -16.05 -2.83
C ASN A 250 -17.33 -14.78 -2.35
N TYR A 251 -17.71 -14.34 -1.14
CA TYR A 251 -17.10 -13.19 -0.47
C TYR A 251 -16.35 -13.64 0.78
N ALA A 252 -15.08 -13.28 0.89
CA ALA A 252 -14.20 -13.71 1.97
C ALA A 252 -14.77 -13.41 3.37
N GLY A 253 -15.29 -12.20 3.59
CA GLY A 253 -15.89 -11.83 4.88
C GLY A 253 -17.08 -12.70 5.27
N GLN A 254 -17.93 -13.08 4.31
CA GLN A 254 -19.09 -13.96 4.55
C GLN A 254 -18.66 -15.39 4.85
N LEU A 255 -17.62 -15.91 4.19
CA LEU A 255 -17.09 -17.25 4.47
C LEU A 255 -16.55 -17.32 5.89
N VAL A 256 -15.75 -16.33 6.31
CA VAL A 256 -15.19 -16.24 7.67
C VAL A 256 -16.30 -16.12 8.72
N GLU A 257 -17.34 -15.34 8.45
CA GLU A 257 -18.50 -15.20 9.35
C GLU A 257 -19.31 -16.50 9.45
N LYS A 258 -19.62 -17.17 8.34
CA LYS A 258 -20.29 -18.48 8.31
C LYS A 258 -19.51 -19.58 9.01
N ALA A 259 -18.18 -19.50 8.98
CA ALA A 259 -17.30 -20.41 9.70
C ALA A 259 -17.21 -20.11 11.22
N GLY A 260 -17.92 -19.08 11.72
CA GLY A 260 -17.95 -18.71 13.15
C GLY A 260 -16.63 -18.13 13.67
N LEU A 261 -15.78 -17.53 12.78
CA LEU A 261 -14.45 -17.09 13.14
C LEU A 261 -14.37 -15.61 13.57
N LYS A 262 -15.46 -14.84 13.49
CA LYS A 262 -15.48 -13.45 14.00
C LYS A 262 -15.16 -13.43 15.50
N GLY A 263 -14.31 -12.52 15.93
CA GLY A 263 -13.85 -12.41 17.33
C GLY A 263 -12.74 -13.40 17.72
N TYR A 264 -12.38 -14.36 16.86
CA TYR A 264 -11.28 -15.30 17.16
C TYR A 264 -9.94 -14.57 17.21
N SER A 265 -9.15 -14.87 18.25
CA SER A 265 -7.90 -14.14 18.52
C SER A 265 -6.72 -15.10 18.63
N ILE A 266 -5.54 -14.64 18.18
CA ILE A 266 -4.23 -15.26 18.44
C ILE A 266 -3.29 -14.15 18.89
N GLY A 267 -2.66 -14.30 20.05
CA GLY A 267 -1.84 -13.23 20.64
C GLY A 267 -2.61 -11.92 20.75
N GLY A 268 -2.02 -10.83 20.24
CA GLY A 268 -2.66 -9.51 20.22
C GLY A 268 -3.52 -9.24 18.96
N ALA A 269 -3.61 -10.18 18.01
CA ALA A 269 -4.40 -10.02 16.79
C ALA A 269 -5.78 -10.68 16.92
N GLN A 270 -6.82 -10.06 16.33
CA GLN A 270 -8.19 -10.55 16.37
C GLN A 270 -8.89 -10.40 15.03
N ILE A 271 -9.64 -11.42 14.60
CA ILE A 271 -10.61 -11.27 13.51
C ILE A 271 -11.74 -10.35 13.99
N SER A 272 -11.97 -9.26 13.27
CA SER A 272 -12.94 -8.25 13.68
C SER A 272 -14.34 -8.86 13.88
N GLU A 273 -14.99 -8.49 14.97
CA GLU A 273 -16.39 -8.85 15.21
C GLU A 273 -17.35 -8.12 14.26
N MET A 274 -16.93 -6.98 13.71
CA MET A 274 -17.73 -6.20 12.78
C MET A 274 -17.68 -6.77 11.35
N HIS A 275 -16.50 -7.25 10.90
CA HIS A 275 -16.31 -7.70 9.51
C HIS A 275 -15.30 -8.85 9.41
N GLY A 276 -15.73 -10.04 8.98
CA GLY A 276 -14.91 -11.25 8.95
C GLY A 276 -13.64 -11.18 8.09
N ASN A 277 -13.55 -10.25 7.13
CA ASN A 277 -12.34 -10.10 6.30
C ASN A 277 -11.34 -9.06 6.84
N PHE A 278 -11.46 -8.66 8.12
CA PHE A 278 -10.55 -7.73 8.76
C PHE A 278 -9.90 -8.38 9.98
N ILE A 279 -8.58 -8.27 10.09
CA ILE A 279 -7.85 -8.56 11.30
C ILE A 279 -7.41 -7.24 11.91
N VAL A 280 -7.73 -7.05 13.17
CA VAL A 280 -7.38 -5.84 13.95
C VAL A 280 -6.25 -6.13 14.92
N ASN A 281 -5.41 -5.15 15.16
CA ASN A 281 -4.49 -5.14 16.29
C ASN A 281 -5.30 -4.75 17.53
N ALA A 282 -5.65 -5.73 18.34
CA ALA A 282 -6.46 -5.55 19.55
C ALA A 282 -5.61 -5.14 20.78
N GLY A 283 -4.28 -5.16 20.64
CA GLY A 283 -3.31 -4.74 21.66
C GLY A 283 -2.02 -5.53 21.52
N ASP A 284 -0.92 -4.83 21.26
CA ASP A 284 0.45 -5.37 21.16
C ASP A 284 0.60 -6.57 20.20
N ALA A 285 -0.22 -6.61 19.12
CA ALA A 285 -0.16 -7.67 18.13
C ALA A 285 1.16 -7.64 17.37
N LYS A 286 1.68 -8.83 17.10
CA LYS A 286 2.85 -9.05 16.26
C LYS A 286 2.44 -9.52 14.86
N ALA A 287 3.35 -9.42 13.90
CA ALA A 287 3.12 -9.95 12.56
C ALA A 287 2.89 -11.46 12.61
N GLU A 288 3.60 -12.19 13.48
CA GLU A 288 3.42 -13.62 13.67
C GLU A 288 2.00 -14.01 14.13
N ASP A 289 1.34 -13.20 14.98
CA ASP A 289 -0.04 -13.42 15.42
C ASP A 289 -1.02 -13.28 14.24
N VAL A 290 -0.84 -12.26 13.41
CA VAL A 290 -1.67 -12.03 12.23
C VAL A 290 -1.47 -13.14 11.19
N LEU A 291 -0.22 -13.58 10.98
CA LEU A 291 0.08 -14.71 10.08
C LEU A 291 -0.56 -16.00 10.56
N ALA A 292 -0.51 -16.29 11.85
CA ALA A 292 -1.17 -17.44 12.44
C ALA A 292 -2.69 -17.42 12.26
N LEU A 293 -3.33 -16.22 12.41
CA LEU A 293 -4.75 -16.04 12.10
C LEU A 293 -5.06 -16.27 10.62
N ILE A 294 -4.22 -15.74 9.71
CA ILE A 294 -4.38 -15.96 8.25
C ILE A 294 -4.36 -17.44 7.92
N GLU A 295 -3.39 -18.19 8.44
CA GLU A 295 -3.29 -19.63 8.18
C GLU A 295 -4.45 -20.41 8.83
N HIS A 296 -4.89 -20.02 10.03
CA HIS A 296 -6.05 -20.60 10.68
C HIS A 296 -7.33 -20.42 9.83
N VAL A 297 -7.57 -19.19 9.32
CA VAL A 297 -8.72 -18.90 8.44
C VAL A 297 -8.64 -19.73 7.17
N LYS A 298 -7.49 -19.74 6.48
CA LYS A 298 -7.30 -20.52 5.23
C LYS A 298 -7.63 -21.99 5.45
N LYS A 299 -7.05 -22.59 6.50
CA LYS A 299 -7.29 -23.97 6.82
C LYS A 299 -8.76 -24.24 7.13
N THR A 300 -9.40 -23.43 7.97
CA THR A 300 -10.79 -23.63 8.36
C THR A 300 -11.75 -23.51 7.17
N ILE A 301 -11.53 -22.51 6.28
CA ILE A 301 -12.35 -22.32 5.08
C ILE A 301 -12.17 -23.47 4.10
N TRP A 302 -10.94 -23.95 3.94
CA TRP A 302 -10.66 -25.14 3.13
C TRP A 302 -11.35 -26.39 3.68
N ASP A 303 -11.21 -26.67 4.98
CA ASP A 303 -11.79 -27.84 5.63
C ASP A 303 -13.34 -27.86 5.58
N LEU A 304 -13.99 -26.69 5.62
CA LEU A 304 -15.47 -26.57 5.62
C LEU A 304 -16.09 -26.46 4.22
N TYR A 305 -15.39 -25.83 3.28
CA TYR A 305 -16.00 -25.41 2.01
C TYR A 305 -15.18 -25.78 0.78
N GLU A 306 -13.98 -26.34 0.94
CA GLU A 306 -13.02 -26.65 -0.15
C GLU A 306 -12.70 -25.40 -1.02
N ILE A 307 -12.70 -24.20 -0.39
CA ILE A 307 -12.40 -22.94 -1.05
C ILE A 307 -11.00 -22.46 -0.65
N GLU A 308 -10.14 -22.21 -1.65
CA GLU A 308 -8.82 -21.64 -1.43
C GLU A 308 -8.93 -20.12 -1.19
N MET A 309 -8.26 -19.61 -0.13
CA MET A 309 -8.24 -18.21 0.25
C MET A 309 -6.88 -17.59 -0.06
N GLU A 310 -6.86 -16.59 -0.94
CA GLU A 310 -5.64 -15.79 -1.23
C GLU A 310 -5.62 -14.50 -0.41
N THR A 311 -4.43 -14.13 0.07
CA THR A 311 -4.28 -12.83 0.76
C THR A 311 -4.35 -11.67 -0.23
N GLU A 312 -5.05 -10.59 0.16
CA GLU A 312 -5.00 -9.27 -0.47
C GLU A 312 -3.94 -8.39 0.20
N VAL A 313 -3.78 -8.53 1.52
CA VAL A 313 -2.72 -7.86 2.27
C VAL A 313 -1.34 -8.34 1.80
N GLU A 314 -0.44 -7.40 1.55
CA GLU A 314 0.93 -7.71 1.17
C GLU A 314 1.79 -7.96 2.42
N ILE A 315 2.38 -9.16 2.48
CA ILE A 315 3.25 -9.60 3.57
C ILE A 315 4.69 -9.39 3.14
N ILE A 316 5.40 -8.48 3.82
CA ILE A 316 6.75 -8.08 3.45
C ILE A 316 7.72 -8.15 4.64
N GLY A 317 9.01 -8.27 4.34
CA GLY A 317 10.09 -8.24 5.32
C GLY A 317 10.85 -9.56 5.43
N ARG A 318 11.70 -9.64 6.48
CA ARG A 318 12.53 -10.81 6.75
C ARG A 318 11.67 -12.01 7.22
N LYS A 319 12.05 -13.19 6.78
CA LYS A 319 11.45 -14.47 7.21
C LYS A 319 12.00 -14.93 8.55
#